data_284d2a795530c56c9f9a0766e034ef60
#
_entry.id   284d2a795530c56c9f9a0766e034ef60
#
_cell.length_a   1.000
_cell.length_b   1.000
_cell.length_c   1.000
_cell.angle_alpha   90.00
_cell.angle_beta   90.00
_cell.angle_gamma   90.00
#
_symmetry.space_group_name_H-M   'P 1'
#
loop_
_entity.id
_entity.type
_entity.pdbx_description
1 polymer ?
#
loop_
_entity_poly.entity_id
_entity_poly.type
_entity_poly.pdbx_seq_one_letter_code
_entity_poly.pdbx_strand_id
1 'polypeptide(L)'
;GVLGFSGLALYFFAIERLPLGNAVLLNQVSPFFTIILALLFLQEKVSAKQWLATAIAITGVVLVSKPTAGYTLLPALAGLLSAIFSGASHVVIRELRKTDSPDMIVFYYTGMTSLVSLPFMLGSRFQAPTLPQLGSMLAAGVAATISQWLLSCAYRYSKAGDLSLYLYANTVFATLLGLIFWHEIPDFLSLAGIILVLAGACINTYSS
;
A
#
# COMPACT_ATOMS: atom_id res chain seq x y z
N GLY A 1 -11.86 8.55 2.02
CA GLY A 1 -11.49 8.71 3.43
C GLY A 1 -11.73 7.43 4.21
N VAL A 2 -13.01 7.00 4.42
CA VAL A 2 -13.36 5.87 5.30
C VAL A 2 -12.66 4.56 4.90
N LEU A 3 -12.71 4.16 3.63
CA LEU A 3 -12.05 2.93 3.15
C LEU A 3 -10.53 2.96 3.41
N GLY A 4 -9.88 4.09 3.10
CA GLY A 4 -8.44 4.22 3.34
C GLY A 4 -8.09 4.17 4.82
N PHE A 5 -8.86 4.83 5.68
CA PHE A 5 -8.68 4.75 7.13
C PHE A 5 -8.88 3.32 7.67
N SER A 6 -9.96 2.64 7.24
CA SER A 6 -10.21 1.26 7.65
C SER A 6 -9.07 0.33 7.25
N GLY A 7 -8.55 0.47 6.03
CA GLY A 7 -7.38 -0.28 5.57
C GLY A 7 -6.16 -0.01 6.45
N LEU A 8 -5.87 1.26 6.74
CA LEU A 8 -4.74 1.66 7.57
C LEU A 8 -4.87 1.15 9.02
N ALA A 9 -6.04 1.30 9.65
CA ALA A 9 -6.28 0.84 11.01
C ALA A 9 -6.11 -0.68 11.14
N LEU A 10 -6.65 -1.45 10.20
CA LEU A 10 -6.49 -2.90 10.16
C LEU A 10 -5.03 -3.32 9.91
N TYR A 11 -4.30 -2.56 9.10
CA TYR A 11 -2.88 -2.80 8.87
C TYR A 11 -2.05 -2.57 10.14
N PHE A 12 -2.27 -1.47 10.87
CA PHE A 12 -1.60 -1.25 12.15
C PHE A 12 -1.97 -2.29 13.19
N PHE A 13 -3.24 -2.72 13.24
CA PHE A 13 -3.65 -3.82 14.10
C PHE A 13 -2.89 -5.12 13.78
N ALA A 14 -2.64 -5.40 12.50
CA ALA A 14 -1.86 -6.55 12.07
C ALA A 14 -0.37 -6.41 12.45
N ILE A 15 0.24 -5.23 12.23
CA ILE A 15 1.65 -4.95 12.60
C ILE A 15 1.92 -5.13 14.10
N GLU A 16 0.98 -4.73 14.94
CA GLU A 16 1.15 -4.88 16.39
C GLU A 16 1.17 -6.34 16.87
N ARG A 17 0.64 -7.27 16.07
CA ARG A 17 0.37 -8.66 16.48
C ARG A 17 1.00 -9.74 15.61
N LEU A 18 1.55 -9.36 14.46
CA LEU A 18 2.27 -10.24 13.56
C LEU A 18 3.72 -9.79 13.42
N PRO A 19 4.63 -10.69 13.06
CA PRO A 19 5.95 -10.30 12.56
C PRO A 19 5.79 -9.29 11.41
N LEU A 20 6.59 -8.23 11.42
CA LEU A 20 6.45 -7.12 10.46
C LEU A 20 6.42 -7.57 9.00
N GLY A 21 7.30 -8.51 8.64
CA GLY A 21 7.34 -9.08 7.28
C GLY A 21 6.02 -9.73 6.86
N ASN A 22 5.34 -10.40 7.80
CA ASN A 22 4.05 -11.05 7.55
C ASN A 22 2.93 -10.02 7.36
N ALA A 23 2.86 -8.99 8.21
CA ALA A 23 1.87 -7.92 8.10
C ALA A 23 2.05 -7.12 6.79
N VAL A 24 3.30 -6.79 6.45
CA VAL A 24 3.65 -6.11 5.19
C VAL A 24 3.24 -6.97 3.99
N LEU A 25 3.57 -8.26 3.99
CA LEU A 25 3.21 -9.18 2.90
C LEU A 25 1.69 -9.20 2.67
N LEU A 26 0.90 -9.34 3.74
CA LEU A 26 -0.56 -9.37 3.64
C LEU A 26 -1.11 -8.07 3.04
N ASN A 27 -0.60 -6.92 3.45
CA ASN A 27 -1.02 -5.62 2.89
C ASN A 27 -0.57 -5.44 1.43
N GLN A 28 0.61 -5.96 1.06
CA GLN A 28 1.13 -5.91 -0.31
C GLN A 28 0.33 -6.77 -1.32
N VAL A 29 -0.67 -7.52 -0.86
CA VAL A 29 -1.65 -8.15 -1.76
C VAL A 29 -2.69 -7.14 -2.29
N SER A 30 -2.71 -5.90 -1.77
CA SER A 30 -3.68 -4.87 -2.18
C SER A 30 -3.73 -4.57 -3.69
N PRO A 31 -2.64 -4.56 -4.47
CA PRO A 31 -2.71 -4.40 -5.92
C PRO A 31 -3.51 -5.51 -6.62
N PHE A 32 -3.43 -6.74 -6.13
CA PHE A 32 -4.23 -7.84 -6.63
C PHE A 32 -5.74 -7.58 -6.44
N PHE A 33 -6.13 -7.12 -5.24
CA PHE A 33 -7.52 -6.74 -4.98
C PHE A 33 -7.93 -5.50 -5.80
N THR A 34 -7.03 -4.55 -6.03
CA THR A 34 -7.30 -3.40 -6.91
C THR A 34 -7.67 -3.87 -8.31
N ILE A 35 -6.94 -4.83 -8.89
CA ILE A 35 -7.22 -5.39 -10.22
C ILE A 35 -8.59 -6.07 -10.24
N ILE A 36 -8.89 -6.92 -9.25
CA ILE A 36 -10.18 -7.62 -9.16
C ILE A 36 -11.33 -6.61 -9.04
N LEU A 37 -11.20 -5.64 -8.13
CA LEU A 37 -12.24 -4.65 -7.90
C LEU A 37 -12.42 -3.70 -9.10
N ALA A 38 -11.34 -3.34 -9.80
CA ALA A 38 -11.41 -2.57 -11.03
C ALA A 38 -12.13 -3.34 -12.15
N LEU A 39 -11.87 -4.65 -12.27
CA LEU A 39 -12.59 -5.52 -13.20
C LEU A 39 -14.10 -5.56 -12.89
N LEU A 40 -14.46 -5.70 -11.60
CA LEU A 40 -15.85 -5.86 -11.16
C LEU A 40 -16.64 -4.54 -11.20
N PHE A 41 -16.08 -3.46 -10.71
CA PHE A 41 -16.78 -2.20 -10.49
C PHE A 41 -16.54 -1.17 -11.60
N LEU A 42 -15.34 -1.10 -12.16
CA LEU A 42 -15.00 -0.17 -13.24
C LEU A 42 -15.13 -0.81 -14.63
N GLN A 43 -15.35 -2.13 -14.69
CA GLN A 43 -15.42 -2.90 -15.93
C GLN A 43 -14.13 -2.74 -16.78
N GLU A 44 -13.00 -2.47 -16.13
CA GLU A 44 -11.71 -2.37 -16.80
C GLU A 44 -11.27 -3.76 -17.28
N LYS A 45 -10.84 -3.85 -18.54
CA LYS A 45 -10.34 -5.12 -19.10
C LYS A 45 -8.95 -5.40 -18.52
N VAL A 46 -8.79 -6.59 -17.98
CA VAL A 46 -7.51 -7.09 -17.44
C VAL A 46 -6.93 -8.10 -18.42
N SER A 47 -5.70 -7.90 -18.86
CA SER A 47 -5.02 -8.82 -19.79
C SER A 47 -4.41 -10.01 -19.03
N ALA A 48 -4.19 -11.12 -19.74
CA ALA A 48 -3.46 -12.27 -19.20
C ALA A 48 -2.03 -11.89 -18.77
N LYS A 49 -1.41 -10.93 -19.45
CA LYS A 49 -0.09 -10.40 -19.08
C LYS A 49 -0.11 -9.67 -17.74
N GLN A 50 -1.18 -8.91 -17.44
CA GLN A 50 -1.34 -8.26 -16.13
C GLN A 50 -1.47 -9.28 -14.99
N TRP A 51 -2.21 -10.37 -15.20
CA TRP A 51 -2.27 -11.47 -14.22
C TRP A 51 -0.91 -12.12 -14.00
N LEU A 52 -0.15 -12.37 -15.08
CA LEU A 52 1.20 -12.89 -14.98
C LEU A 52 2.14 -11.93 -14.26
N ALA A 53 2.10 -10.64 -14.62
CA ALA A 53 2.88 -9.58 -13.96
C ALA A 53 2.58 -9.50 -12.47
N THR A 54 1.30 -9.58 -12.10
CA THR A 54 0.85 -9.59 -10.68
C THR A 54 1.38 -10.80 -9.94
N ALA A 55 1.30 -11.99 -10.52
CA ALA A 55 1.81 -13.22 -9.89
C ALA A 55 3.33 -13.15 -9.68
N ILE A 56 4.09 -12.65 -10.67
CA ILE A 56 5.54 -12.45 -10.57
C ILE A 56 5.87 -11.44 -9.45
N ALA A 57 5.16 -10.31 -9.41
CA ALA A 57 5.39 -9.27 -8.42
C ALA A 57 5.07 -9.76 -6.99
N ILE A 58 3.94 -10.48 -6.79
CA ILE A 58 3.60 -11.08 -5.49
C ILE A 58 4.68 -12.09 -5.06
N THR A 59 5.16 -12.93 -5.97
CA THR A 59 6.26 -13.86 -5.67
C THR A 59 7.51 -13.10 -5.20
N GLY A 60 7.85 -11.99 -5.87
CA GLY A 60 8.95 -11.12 -5.46
C GLY A 60 8.75 -10.55 -4.05
N VAL A 61 7.53 -10.06 -3.74
CA VAL A 61 7.21 -9.56 -2.39
C VAL A 61 7.33 -10.66 -1.33
N VAL A 62 6.90 -11.87 -1.61
CA VAL A 62 7.05 -13.02 -0.70
C VAL A 62 8.53 -13.29 -0.38
N LEU A 63 9.41 -13.25 -1.39
CA LEU A 63 10.84 -13.47 -1.19
C LEU A 63 11.50 -12.35 -0.36
N VAL A 64 11.09 -11.10 -0.53
CA VAL A 64 11.60 -9.96 0.26
C VAL A 64 11.07 -10.02 1.68
N SER A 65 9.78 -10.26 1.87
CA SER A 65 9.11 -10.20 3.18
C SER A 65 9.44 -11.37 4.09
N LYS A 66 9.89 -12.51 3.54
CA LYS A 66 10.29 -13.74 4.26
C LYS A 66 9.30 -14.11 5.38
N PRO A 67 8.06 -14.43 5.03
CA PRO A 67 7.04 -14.71 6.04
C PRO A 67 7.45 -15.88 6.94
N THR A 68 7.26 -15.72 8.24
CA THR A 68 7.51 -16.78 9.22
C THR A 68 6.23 -17.55 9.52
N ALA A 69 6.32 -18.82 9.85
CA ALA A 69 5.18 -19.64 10.29
C ALA A 69 4.69 -19.20 11.69
N GLY A 70 3.42 -19.45 12.01
CA GLY A 70 2.85 -19.17 13.34
C GLY A 70 1.89 -17.97 13.37
N TYR A 71 1.03 -17.86 12.37
CA TYR A 71 0.00 -16.82 12.35
C TYR A 71 -1.09 -17.06 13.39
N THR A 72 -1.44 -16.03 14.16
CA THR A 72 -2.75 -15.96 14.80
C THR A 72 -3.78 -15.55 13.76
N LEU A 73 -4.89 -16.29 13.68
CA LEU A 73 -5.89 -16.12 12.62
C LEU A 73 -6.45 -14.70 12.54
N LEU A 74 -6.82 -14.12 13.67
CA LEU A 74 -7.46 -12.79 13.70
C LEU A 74 -6.59 -11.65 13.16
N PRO A 75 -5.31 -11.49 13.57
CA PRO A 75 -4.42 -10.51 12.95
C PRO A 75 -4.12 -10.78 11.47
N ALA A 76 -4.04 -12.06 11.06
CA ALA A 76 -3.85 -12.39 9.65
C ALA A 76 -5.06 -11.98 8.78
N LEU A 77 -6.27 -12.23 9.26
CA LEU A 77 -7.50 -11.75 8.60
C LEU A 77 -7.56 -10.22 8.56
N ALA A 78 -7.15 -9.53 9.63
CA ALA A 78 -7.08 -8.07 9.63
C ALA A 78 -6.09 -7.56 8.58
N GLY A 79 -4.90 -8.17 8.45
CA GLY A 79 -3.93 -7.84 7.42
C GLY A 79 -4.47 -8.04 6.00
N LEU A 80 -5.19 -9.14 5.76
CA LEU A 80 -5.81 -9.40 4.46
C LEU A 80 -6.97 -8.43 4.18
N LEU A 81 -7.82 -8.14 5.16
CA LEU A 81 -8.88 -7.14 5.03
C LEU A 81 -8.30 -5.75 4.78
N SER A 82 -7.16 -5.39 5.38
CA SER A 82 -6.48 -4.13 5.10
C SER A 82 -6.12 -4.00 3.62
N ALA A 83 -5.65 -5.09 2.99
CA ALA A 83 -5.34 -5.11 1.56
C ALA A 83 -6.60 -4.91 0.69
N ILE A 84 -7.73 -5.52 1.07
CA ILE A 84 -9.01 -5.35 0.37
C ILE A 84 -9.48 -3.89 0.45
N PHE A 85 -9.46 -3.28 1.64
CA PHE A 85 -9.86 -1.89 1.83
C PHE A 85 -8.92 -0.92 1.12
N SER A 86 -7.60 -1.18 1.11
CA SER A 86 -6.62 -0.41 0.36
C SER A 86 -6.89 -0.49 -1.15
N GLY A 87 -7.09 -1.69 -1.69
CA GLY A 87 -7.46 -1.91 -3.08
C GLY A 87 -8.76 -1.21 -3.47
N ALA A 88 -9.79 -1.31 -2.64
CA ALA A 88 -11.06 -0.61 -2.84
C ALA A 88 -10.88 0.92 -2.83
N SER A 89 -10.03 1.44 -1.94
CA SER A 89 -9.71 2.87 -1.90
C SER A 89 -9.09 3.34 -3.22
N HIS A 90 -8.18 2.58 -3.81
CA HIS A 90 -7.56 2.89 -5.10
C HIS A 90 -8.58 2.91 -6.25
N VAL A 91 -9.50 1.94 -6.28
CA VAL A 91 -10.59 1.90 -7.29
C VAL A 91 -11.51 3.12 -7.15
N VAL A 92 -11.87 3.49 -5.92
CA VAL A 92 -12.67 4.71 -5.67
C VAL A 92 -11.92 5.98 -6.09
N ILE A 93 -10.62 6.09 -5.81
CA ILE A 93 -9.81 7.23 -6.27
C ILE A 93 -9.83 7.28 -7.81
N ARG A 94 -9.64 6.17 -8.48
CA ARG A 94 -9.70 6.09 -9.95
C ARG A 94 -11.05 6.59 -10.48
N GLU A 95 -12.16 6.20 -9.88
CA GLU A 95 -13.49 6.66 -10.29
C GLU A 95 -13.68 8.15 -10.05
N LEU A 96 -13.33 8.64 -8.86
CA LEU A 96 -13.43 10.06 -8.52
C LEU A 96 -12.56 10.95 -9.43
N ARG A 97 -11.44 10.45 -9.93
CA ARG A 97 -10.56 11.19 -10.84
C ARG A 97 -11.19 11.50 -12.21
N LYS A 98 -12.35 10.95 -12.51
CA LYS A 98 -13.13 11.32 -13.70
C LYS A 98 -13.79 12.69 -13.55
N THR A 99 -14.17 13.06 -12.33
CA THR A 99 -14.95 14.27 -12.00
C THR A 99 -14.22 15.26 -11.11
N ASP A 100 -13.41 14.77 -10.16
CA ASP A 100 -12.83 15.58 -9.10
C ASP A 100 -11.34 15.87 -9.33
N SER A 101 -10.86 16.99 -8.77
CA SER A 101 -9.43 17.33 -8.78
C SER A 101 -8.64 16.47 -7.78
N PRO A 102 -7.33 16.25 -7.99
CA PRO A 102 -6.49 15.54 -7.02
C PRO A 102 -6.50 16.21 -5.66
N ASP A 103 -6.47 17.54 -5.64
CA ASP A 103 -6.45 18.33 -4.40
C ASP A 103 -7.70 18.08 -3.56
N MET A 104 -8.87 18.05 -4.19
CA MET A 104 -10.14 17.76 -3.52
C MET A 104 -10.15 16.33 -2.95
N ILE A 105 -9.71 15.35 -3.72
CA ILE A 105 -9.64 13.95 -3.26
C ILE A 105 -8.72 13.82 -2.05
N VAL A 106 -7.52 14.43 -2.10
CA VAL A 106 -6.56 14.39 -1.01
C VAL A 106 -7.09 15.14 0.21
N PHE A 107 -7.70 16.31 0.04
CA PHE A 107 -8.29 17.08 1.12
C PHE A 107 -9.36 16.28 1.89
N TYR A 108 -10.31 15.68 1.19
CA TYR A 108 -11.33 14.84 1.83
C TYR A 108 -10.75 13.54 2.40
N TYR A 109 -9.75 12.96 1.76
CA TYR A 109 -9.08 11.77 2.28
C TYR A 109 -8.38 12.06 3.61
N THR A 110 -7.52 13.08 3.63
CA THR A 110 -6.75 13.45 4.83
C THR A 110 -7.65 14.00 5.92
N GLY A 111 -8.63 14.86 5.59
CA GLY A 111 -9.59 15.41 6.54
C GLY A 111 -10.41 14.33 7.24
N MET A 112 -10.99 13.40 6.48
CA MET A 112 -11.77 12.28 7.05
C MET A 112 -10.89 11.35 7.88
N THR A 113 -9.68 11.03 7.40
CA THR A 113 -8.75 10.20 8.15
C THR A 113 -8.37 10.87 9.48
N SER A 114 -8.10 12.17 9.48
CA SER A 114 -7.79 12.94 10.69
C SER A 114 -8.97 12.96 11.65
N LEU A 115 -10.18 13.24 11.19
CA LEU A 115 -11.39 13.27 12.02
C LEU A 115 -11.66 11.92 12.68
N VAL A 116 -11.56 10.82 11.93
CA VAL A 116 -11.82 9.48 12.47
C VAL A 116 -10.70 9.02 13.39
N SER A 117 -9.46 9.48 13.23
CA SER A 117 -8.35 9.16 14.12
C SER A 117 -8.37 9.93 15.44
N LEU A 118 -9.01 11.10 15.51
CA LEU A 118 -9.05 11.95 16.70
C LEU A 118 -9.50 11.23 17.98
N PRO A 119 -10.61 10.48 18.02
CA PRO A 119 -11.05 9.79 19.24
C PRO A 119 -10.02 8.78 19.75
N PHE A 120 -9.29 8.12 18.84
CA PHE A 120 -8.23 7.16 19.19
C PHE A 120 -7.00 7.88 19.75
N MET A 121 -6.69 9.06 19.22
CA MET A 121 -5.59 9.89 19.68
C MET A 121 -5.87 10.50 21.06
N LEU A 122 -7.11 10.94 21.32
CA LEU A 122 -7.52 11.56 22.60
C LEU A 122 -7.81 10.52 23.70
N GLY A 123 -7.68 9.23 23.42
CA GLY A 123 -7.88 8.16 24.38
C GLY A 123 -6.85 8.14 25.52
N SER A 124 -7.10 7.33 26.55
CA SER A 124 -6.30 7.24 27.78
C SER A 124 -4.82 6.84 27.59
N ARG A 125 -4.42 6.46 26.38
CA ARG A 125 -3.04 6.07 26.02
C ARG A 125 -2.27 7.17 25.25
N PHE A 126 -2.82 8.37 25.14
CA PHE A 126 -2.13 9.47 24.47
C PHE A 126 -0.85 9.84 25.21
N GLN A 127 0.26 9.75 24.52
CA GLN A 127 1.56 10.24 24.96
C GLN A 127 1.98 11.39 24.05
N ALA A 128 2.26 12.55 24.61
CA ALA A 128 2.74 13.68 23.83
C ALA A 128 4.11 13.33 23.19
N PRO A 129 4.23 13.50 21.85
CA PRO A 129 5.49 13.21 21.19
C PRO A 129 6.57 14.20 21.61
N THR A 130 7.80 13.73 21.70
CA THR A 130 8.98 14.60 21.86
C THR A 130 9.21 15.43 20.59
N LEU A 131 9.99 16.51 20.69
CA LEU A 131 10.25 17.38 19.54
C LEU A 131 10.86 16.65 18.33
N PRO A 132 11.84 15.73 18.47
CA PRO A 132 12.33 14.93 17.35
C PRO A 132 11.28 13.99 16.76
N GLN A 133 10.44 13.38 17.60
CA GLN A 133 9.33 12.54 17.14
C GLN A 133 8.29 13.36 16.36
N LEU A 134 7.96 14.55 16.83
CA LEU A 134 7.06 15.45 16.12
C LEU A 134 7.63 15.81 14.74
N GLY A 135 8.93 16.11 14.66
CA GLY A 135 9.61 16.38 13.38
C GLY A 135 9.51 15.22 12.40
N SER A 136 9.78 13.98 12.86
CA SER A 136 9.65 12.78 12.01
C SER A 136 8.20 12.49 11.59
N MET A 137 7.23 12.70 12.48
CA MET A 137 5.80 12.55 12.18
C MET A 137 5.34 13.57 11.13
N LEU A 138 5.78 14.84 11.25
CA LEU A 138 5.46 15.87 10.25
C LEU A 138 6.09 15.55 8.89
N ALA A 139 7.35 15.13 8.87
CA ALA A 139 8.02 14.73 7.63
C ALA A 139 7.31 13.55 6.95
N ALA A 140 6.93 12.53 7.73
CA ALA A 140 6.17 11.40 7.23
C ALA A 140 4.78 11.81 6.70
N GLY A 141 4.08 12.72 7.41
CA GLY A 141 2.78 13.23 7.00
C GLY A 141 2.85 14.03 5.68
N VAL A 142 3.86 14.88 5.52
CA VAL A 142 4.11 15.63 4.28
C VAL A 142 4.41 14.67 3.14
N ALA A 143 5.33 13.71 3.34
CA ALA A 143 5.68 12.72 2.32
C ALA A 143 4.48 11.87 1.91
N ALA A 144 3.66 11.43 2.87
CA ALA A 144 2.42 10.68 2.61
C ALA A 144 1.41 11.51 1.81
N THR A 145 1.24 12.79 2.14
CA THR A 145 0.32 13.69 1.43
C THR A 145 0.76 13.91 -0.01
N ILE A 146 2.06 14.16 -0.24
CA ILE A 146 2.63 14.30 -1.58
C ILE A 146 2.44 13.00 -2.38
N SER A 147 2.74 11.85 -1.77
CA SER A 147 2.56 10.54 -2.40
C SER A 147 1.10 10.29 -2.79
N GLN A 148 0.16 10.60 -1.90
CA GLN A 148 -1.27 10.45 -2.15
C GLN A 148 -1.76 11.38 -3.28
N TRP A 149 -1.21 12.58 -3.35
CA TRP A 149 -1.52 13.53 -4.42
C TRP A 149 -0.99 13.04 -5.77
N LEU A 150 0.27 12.62 -5.84
CA LEU A 150 0.88 12.07 -7.05
C LEU A 150 0.14 10.81 -7.53
N LEU A 151 -0.22 9.92 -6.61
CA LEU A 151 -1.01 8.73 -6.91
C LEU A 151 -2.39 9.11 -7.47
N SER A 152 -3.04 10.09 -6.86
CA SER A 152 -4.31 10.61 -7.35
C SER A 152 -4.18 11.21 -8.75
N CYS A 153 -3.11 11.96 -9.03
CA CYS A 153 -2.82 12.45 -10.37
C CYS A 153 -2.65 11.30 -11.38
N ALA A 154 -1.88 10.29 -11.03
CA ALA A 154 -1.59 9.15 -11.90
C ALA A 154 -2.86 8.38 -12.29
N TYR A 155 -3.81 8.22 -11.38
CA TYR A 155 -5.10 7.56 -11.66
C TYR A 155 -5.97 8.29 -12.69
N ARG A 156 -5.66 9.53 -13.05
CA ARG A 156 -6.34 10.20 -14.18
C ARG A 156 -5.93 9.61 -15.52
N TYR A 157 -4.68 9.20 -15.66
CA TYR A 157 -4.07 8.85 -16.95
C TYR A 157 -3.93 7.34 -17.17
N SER A 158 -4.13 6.53 -16.13
CA SER A 158 -3.93 5.08 -16.20
C SER A 158 -5.08 4.33 -15.54
N LYS A 159 -5.34 3.10 -16.02
CA LYS A 159 -6.31 2.20 -15.39
C LYS A 159 -5.86 1.81 -13.98
N ALA A 160 -6.83 1.48 -13.12
CA ALA A 160 -6.51 1.09 -11.74
C ALA A 160 -5.65 -0.18 -11.69
N GLY A 161 -5.95 -1.16 -12.57
CA GLY A 161 -5.17 -2.39 -12.67
C GLY A 161 -3.72 -2.16 -13.12
N ASP A 162 -3.49 -1.28 -14.10
CA ASP A 162 -2.15 -0.97 -14.60
C ASP A 162 -1.31 -0.28 -13.53
N LEU A 163 -1.90 0.74 -12.87
CA LEU A 163 -1.19 1.54 -11.89
C LEU A 163 -0.91 0.77 -10.61
N SER A 164 -1.79 -0.16 -10.22
CA SER A 164 -1.63 -0.93 -8.98
C SER A 164 -0.34 -1.75 -8.94
N LEU A 165 0.15 -2.22 -10.08
CA LEU A 165 1.40 -2.97 -10.14
C LEU A 165 2.64 -2.13 -9.81
N TYR A 166 2.62 -0.82 -10.08
CA TYR A 166 3.70 0.07 -9.66
C TYR A 166 3.76 0.27 -8.14
N LEU A 167 2.68 -0.02 -7.41
CA LEU A 167 2.68 0.04 -5.95
C LEU A 167 3.64 -1.00 -5.33
N TYR A 168 3.95 -2.08 -6.04
CA TYR A 168 4.96 -3.04 -5.59
C TYR A 168 6.37 -2.44 -5.53
N ALA A 169 6.64 -1.34 -6.27
CA ALA A 169 7.91 -0.62 -6.16
C ALA A 169 8.20 -0.12 -4.74
N ASN A 170 7.15 0.05 -3.91
CA ASN A 170 7.31 0.35 -2.49
C ASN A 170 8.24 -0.64 -1.77
N THR A 171 8.15 -1.93 -2.10
CA THR A 171 9.04 -2.97 -1.54
C THR A 171 10.51 -2.71 -1.90
N VAL A 172 10.77 -2.29 -3.12
CA VAL A 172 12.13 -1.96 -3.59
C VAL A 172 12.67 -0.75 -2.84
N PHE A 173 11.89 0.34 -2.77
CA PHE A 173 12.27 1.54 -2.04
C PHE A 173 12.44 1.30 -0.54
N ALA A 174 11.57 0.49 0.08
CA ALA A 174 11.70 0.13 1.49
C ALA A 174 13.02 -0.61 1.76
N THR A 175 13.41 -1.56 0.89
CA THR A 175 14.68 -2.27 1.03
C THR A 175 15.88 -1.33 0.82
N LEU A 176 15.82 -0.42 -0.15
CA LEU A 176 16.88 0.58 -0.35
C LEU A 176 17.03 1.52 0.84
N LEU A 177 15.92 1.98 1.42
CA LEU A 177 15.94 2.82 2.61
C LEU A 177 16.47 2.05 3.83
N GLY A 178 16.10 0.77 3.98
CA GLY A 178 16.66 -0.13 5.00
C GLY A 178 18.18 -0.23 4.90
N LEU A 179 18.71 -0.40 3.69
CA LEU A 179 20.14 -0.43 3.45
C LEU A 179 20.84 0.91 3.80
N ILE A 180 20.24 2.04 3.40
CA ILE A 180 20.86 3.37 3.57
C ILE A 180 20.82 3.83 5.03
N PHE A 181 19.69 3.70 5.70
CA PHE A 181 19.48 4.26 7.05
C PHE A 181 19.76 3.30 8.19
N TRP A 182 19.55 2.00 7.97
CA TRP A 182 19.73 0.96 9.00
C TRP A 182 20.87 0.00 8.69
N HIS A 183 21.56 0.16 7.54
CA HIS A 183 22.63 -0.74 7.09
C HIS A 183 22.18 -2.21 6.98
N GLU A 184 20.90 -2.44 6.71
CA GLU A 184 20.33 -3.76 6.48
C GLU A 184 20.72 -4.26 5.10
N ILE A 185 21.73 -5.13 5.03
CA ILE A 185 22.20 -5.68 3.74
C ILE A 185 21.18 -6.73 3.27
N PRO A 186 20.52 -6.51 2.09
CA PRO A 186 19.59 -7.49 1.54
C PRO A 186 20.37 -8.77 1.16
N ASP A 187 19.86 -9.91 1.60
CA ASP A 187 20.41 -11.19 1.22
C ASP A 187 20.00 -11.59 -0.22
N PHE A 188 20.52 -12.75 -0.67
CA PHE A 188 20.26 -13.22 -2.03
C PHE A 188 18.76 -13.38 -2.36
N LEU A 189 17.94 -13.85 -1.42
CA LEU A 189 16.49 -13.99 -1.63
C LEU A 189 15.81 -12.64 -1.79
N SER A 190 16.20 -11.65 -0.99
CA SER A 190 15.67 -10.28 -1.11
C SER A 190 16.06 -9.64 -2.44
N LEU A 191 17.30 -9.84 -2.91
CA LEU A 191 17.73 -9.36 -4.22
C LEU A 191 16.95 -10.02 -5.35
N ALA A 192 16.76 -11.34 -5.29
CA ALA A 192 15.95 -12.06 -6.27
C ALA A 192 14.48 -11.56 -6.26
N GLY A 193 13.92 -11.31 -5.08
CA GLY A 193 12.58 -10.75 -4.92
C GLY A 193 12.44 -9.36 -5.53
N ILE A 194 13.40 -8.46 -5.33
CA ILE A 194 13.45 -7.13 -5.95
C ILE A 194 13.43 -7.23 -7.48
N ILE A 195 14.28 -8.13 -8.04
CA ILE A 195 14.33 -8.35 -9.49
C ILE A 195 12.96 -8.81 -10.02
N LEU A 196 12.28 -9.72 -9.32
CA LEU A 196 10.94 -10.17 -9.72
C LEU A 196 9.89 -9.05 -9.64
N VAL A 197 9.93 -8.21 -8.62
CA VAL A 197 9.04 -7.03 -8.53
C VAL A 197 9.24 -6.09 -9.71
N LEU A 198 10.49 -5.77 -10.04
CA LEU A 198 10.82 -4.91 -11.17
C LEU A 198 10.43 -5.56 -12.51
N ALA A 199 10.66 -6.86 -12.67
CA ALA A 199 10.25 -7.61 -13.86
C ALA A 199 8.72 -7.59 -14.04
N GLY A 200 7.95 -7.79 -12.97
CA GLY A 200 6.49 -7.69 -13.00
C GLY A 200 6.02 -6.29 -13.46
N ALA A 201 6.61 -5.23 -12.91
CA ALA A 201 6.31 -3.86 -13.33
C ALA A 201 6.65 -3.60 -14.81
N CYS A 202 7.80 -4.08 -15.28
CA CYS A 202 8.21 -3.97 -16.69
C CYS A 202 7.25 -4.71 -17.63
N ILE A 203 6.88 -5.96 -17.32
CA ILE A 203 5.92 -6.74 -18.11
C ILE A 203 4.60 -6.00 -18.27
N ASN A 204 4.13 -5.36 -17.21
CA ASN A 204 2.90 -4.57 -17.24
C ASN A 204 3.00 -3.36 -18.17
N THR A 205 4.11 -2.63 -18.16
CA THR A 205 4.33 -1.44 -18.99
C THR A 205 4.24 -1.77 -20.48
N TYR A 206 4.76 -2.93 -20.91
CA TYR A 206 4.67 -3.38 -22.31
C TYR A 206 3.32 -4.00 -22.68
N SER A 207 2.38 -4.08 -21.73
CA SER A 207 1.06 -4.70 -21.90
C SER A 207 -0.09 -3.69 -21.99
N SER A 208 0.16 -2.46 -21.60
CA SER A 208 -0.78 -1.33 -21.67
C SER A 208 -0.74 -0.68 -23.03
#